data_d5d65e2a77b5cb741991b2b6a72bab60
#
_entry.id   d5d65e2a77b5cb741991b2b6a72bab60
#
_cell.length_a   1.000
_cell.length_b   1.000
_cell.length_c   1.000
_cell.angle_alpha   90.00
_cell.angle_beta   90.00
_cell.angle_gamma   90.00
#
_symmetry.space_group_name_H-M   'P 1'
#
loop_
_entity.id
_entity.type
_entity.pdbx_description
1 polymer ?
#
loop_
_entity_poly.entity_id
_entity_poly.type
_entity_poly.pdbx_seq_one_letter_code
_entity_poly.pdbx_strand_id
1 'polypeptide(L)'
;VVIEAVFEDLDLKQAMVADIEANAKPETIFATNTSSLPIHKIAEKAERPENIVGLHYFSPVEKMPLVEVIPHETTSEETISTVVALAKKQGKTPIVVKDKAGFYVNRILAPYMNEAAHILLANEPIEQLDGALLDFGFPVGPITLLDEVGVDIGAKIMPILVNELGERFKGPDVFDTLLNDGRKGRKSG
;
A
#
# COMPACT_ATOMS: atom_id res chain seq x y z
N VAL A 1 -0.04 -12.50 17.61
CA VAL A 1 -0.33 -11.62 16.46
C VAL A 1 -0.94 -12.46 15.34
N VAL A 2 -2.05 -12.00 14.79
CA VAL A 2 -2.66 -12.54 13.57
C VAL A 2 -2.39 -11.54 12.45
N ILE A 3 -1.84 -12.00 11.32
CA ILE A 3 -1.63 -11.18 10.14
C ILE A 3 -2.73 -11.52 9.14
N GLU A 4 -3.55 -10.53 8.80
CA GLU A 4 -4.63 -10.66 7.84
C GLU A 4 -4.18 -10.13 6.47
N ALA A 5 -4.43 -10.93 5.42
CA ALA A 5 -4.10 -10.60 4.03
C ALA A 5 -5.19 -11.09 3.06
N VAL A 6 -6.46 -10.93 3.45
CA VAL A 6 -7.61 -11.24 2.58
C VAL A 6 -7.84 -10.14 1.55
N PHE A 7 -8.84 -10.30 0.70
CA PHE A 7 -9.20 -9.30 -0.30
C PHE A 7 -9.41 -7.91 0.29
N GLU A 8 -9.11 -6.86 -0.52
CA GLU A 8 -9.21 -5.46 -0.13
C GLU A 8 -10.69 -5.01 -0.11
N ASP A 9 -11.42 -5.51 0.88
CA ASP A 9 -12.84 -5.27 1.13
C ASP A 9 -13.05 -4.95 2.60
N LEU A 10 -13.68 -3.81 2.89
CA LEU A 10 -13.83 -3.30 4.25
C LEU A 10 -14.72 -4.19 5.12
N ASP A 11 -15.86 -4.64 4.58
CA ASP A 11 -16.80 -5.46 5.35
C ASP A 11 -16.19 -6.83 5.67
N LEU A 12 -15.46 -7.41 4.72
CA LEU A 12 -14.72 -8.66 4.95
C LEU A 12 -13.66 -8.49 6.04
N LYS A 13 -12.88 -7.42 6.02
CA LYS A 13 -11.85 -7.19 7.04
C LYS A 13 -12.45 -6.91 8.41
N GLN A 14 -13.57 -6.19 8.49
CA GLN A 14 -14.31 -6.00 9.75
C GLN A 14 -14.89 -7.31 10.29
N ALA A 15 -15.40 -8.18 9.42
CA ALA A 15 -15.85 -9.53 9.82
C ALA A 15 -14.69 -10.36 10.36
N MET A 16 -13.51 -10.30 9.74
CA MET A 16 -12.30 -10.98 10.23
C MET A 16 -11.86 -10.47 11.61
N VAL A 17 -11.96 -9.15 11.85
CA VAL A 17 -11.71 -8.59 13.18
C VAL A 17 -12.64 -9.20 14.21
N ALA A 18 -13.96 -9.20 13.95
CA ALA A 18 -14.96 -9.78 14.87
C ALA A 18 -14.71 -11.29 15.13
N ASP A 19 -14.37 -12.06 14.10
CA ASP A 19 -14.06 -13.48 14.24
C ASP A 19 -12.82 -13.72 15.12
N ILE A 20 -11.77 -12.91 14.96
CA ILE A 20 -10.57 -13.02 15.80
C ILE A 20 -10.87 -12.60 17.24
N GLU A 21 -11.63 -11.54 17.44
CA GLU A 21 -12.03 -11.08 18.78
C GLU A 21 -12.87 -12.13 19.52
N ALA A 22 -13.73 -12.85 18.81
CA ALA A 22 -14.58 -13.89 19.39
C ALA A 22 -13.82 -15.19 19.73
N ASN A 23 -12.77 -15.53 18.96
CA ASN A 23 -12.16 -16.87 19.03
C ASN A 23 -10.70 -16.87 19.53
N ALA A 24 -10.04 -15.71 19.57
CA ALA A 24 -8.67 -15.59 20.04
C ALA A 24 -8.60 -15.00 21.45
N LYS A 25 -7.39 -15.04 22.04
CA LYS A 25 -7.17 -14.45 23.36
C LYS A 25 -7.35 -12.93 23.33
N PRO A 26 -7.78 -12.31 24.46
CA PRO A 26 -8.01 -10.86 24.53
C PRO A 26 -6.82 -10.02 24.11
N GLU A 27 -5.59 -10.47 24.38
CA GLU A 27 -4.34 -9.80 24.05
C GLU A 27 -3.89 -10.01 22.59
N THR A 28 -4.70 -10.69 21.76
CA THR A 28 -4.34 -10.96 20.36
C THR A 28 -4.38 -9.68 19.55
N ILE A 29 -3.25 -9.38 18.91
CA ILE A 29 -3.11 -8.25 17.98
C ILE A 29 -3.58 -8.70 16.59
N PHE A 30 -4.44 -7.88 15.99
CA PHE A 30 -4.86 -8.00 14.60
C PHE A 30 -4.06 -7.03 13.72
N ALA A 31 -3.19 -7.58 12.88
CA ALA A 31 -2.33 -6.83 11.96
C ALA A 31 -2.82 -7.00 10.52
N THR A 32 -3.36 -5.96 9.90
CA THR A 32 -3.90 -6.02 8.54
C THR A 32 -2.89 -5.59 7.49
N ASN A 33 -2.74 -6.40 6.43
CA ASN A 33 -1.89 -6.10 5.27
C ASN A 33 -2.65 -5.30 4.18
N THR A 34 -3.57 -4.43 4.58
CA THR A 34 -4.22 -3.52 3.64
C THR A 34 -3.20 -2.58 3.00
N SER A 35 -3.37 -2.26 1.73
CA SER A 35 -2.55 -1.27 1.02
C SER A 35 -3.23 0.08 0.81
N SER A 36 -4.55 0.16 1.05
CA SER A 36 -5.33 1.37 0.76
C SER A 36 -6.44 1.70 1.76
N LEU A 37 -7.01 0.70 2.43
CA LEU A 37 -8.09 0.93 3.39
C LEU A 37 -7.54 1.57 4.68
N PRO A 38 -8.16 2.65 5.18
CA PRO A 38 -7.76 3.27 6.42
C PRO A 38 -7.90 2.30 7.60
N ILE A 39 -6.90 2.23 8.46
CA ILE A 39 -6.89 1.30 9.61
C ILE A 39 -8.02 1.62 10.59
N HIS A 40 -8.29 2.92 10.85
CA HIS A 40 -9.39 3.34 11.70
C HIS A 40 -10.77 2.85 11.19
N LYS A 41 -10.95 2.71 9.87
CA LYS A 41 -12.20 2.16 9.30
C LYS A 41 -12.32 0.65 9.56
N ILE A 42 -11.22 -0.08 9.46
CA ILE A 42 -11.19 -1.51 9.77
C ILE A 42 -11.48 -1.73 11.26
N ALA A 43 -10.94 -0.85 12.14
CA ALA A 43 -11.12 -0.90 13.58
C ALA A 43 -12.47 -0.33 14.09
N GLU A 44 -13.28 0.29 13.22
CA GLU A 44 -14.47 1.08 13.63
C GLU A 44 -15.50 0.27 14.44
N LYS A 45 -15.64 -1.03 14.15
CA LYS A 45 -16.59 -1.94 14.80
C LYS A 45 -15.93 -2.89 15.80
N ALA A 46 -14.65 -2.74 16.06
CA ALA A 46 -13.90 -3.61 16.95
C ALA A 46 -14.27 -3.40 18.42
N GLU A 47 -14.26 -4.46 19.20
CA GLU A 47 -14.40 -4.44 20.66
C GLU A 47 -13.08 -3.99 21.34
N ARG A 48 -11.95 -4.31 20.71
CA ARG A 48 -10.58 -4.00 21.20
C ARG A 48 -9.75 -3.26 20.14
N PRO A 49 -10.16 -2.04 19.74
CA PRO A 49 -9.50 -1.28 18.69
C PRO A 49 -8.03 -1.00 18.99
N GLU A 50 -7.62 -0.95 20.26
CA GLU A 50 -6.23 -0.78 20.69
C GLU A 50 -5.29 -1.90 20.24
N ASN A 51 -5.83 -3.07 19.88
CA ASN A 51 -5.09 -4.23 19.40
C ASN A 51 -5.07 -4.33 17.85
N ILE A 52 -5.58 -3.32 17.16
CA ILE A 52 -5.61 -3.29 15.69
C ILE A 52 -4.54 -2.35 15.15
N VAL A 53 -3.80 -2.80 14.12
CA VAL A 53 -2.73 -2.07 13.48
C VAL A 53 -2.59 -2.48 12.02
N GLY A 54 -2.18 -1.57 11.16
CA GLY A 54 -1.72 -1.92 9.81
C GLY A 54 -0.31 -2.50 9.83
N LEU A 55 -0.08 -3.52 9.02
CA LEU A 55 1.24 -4.11 8.78
C LEU A 55 1.39 -4.37 7.29
N HIS A 56 1.73 -3.30 6.55
CA HIS A 56 1.74 -3.28 5.10
C HIS A 56 3.09 -3.76 4.56
N TYR A 57 3.08 -4.94 3.96
CA TYR A 57 4.22 -5.51 3.26
C TYR A 57 4.21 -5.10 1.77
N PHE A 58 5.39 -5.12 1.17
CA PHE A 58 5.58 -4.84 -0.26
C PHE A 58 5.90 -6.13 -1.01
N SER A 59 5.34 -6.26 -2.21
CA SER A 59 5.54 -7.44 -3.06
C SER A 59 6.80 -7.29 -3.92
N PRO A 60 7.61 -8.35 -4.11
CA PRO A 60 7.47 -9.68 -3.50
C PRO A 60 7.98 -9.66 -2.04
N VAL A 61 7.16 -10.19 -1.12
CA VAL A 61 7.39 -10.02 0.33
C VAL A 61 8.75 -10.53 0.78
N GLU A 62 9.21 -11.65 0.23
CA GLU A 62 10.49 -12.27 0.60
C GLU A 62 11.71 -11.43 0.21
N LYS A 63 11.58 -10.55 -0.80
CA LYS A 63 12.67 -9.71 -1.32
C LYS A 63 12.63 -8.29 -0.76
N MET A 64 11.44 -7.77 -0.50
CA MET A 64 11.26 -6.38 -0.09
C MET A 64 11.53 -6.22 1.42
N PRO A 65 12.57 -5.43 1.79
CA PRO A 65 12.94 -5.28 3.20
C PRO A 65 12.00 -4.37 3.98
N LEU A 66 11.39 -3.38 3.33
CA LEU A 66 10.53 -2.39 3.97
C LEU A 66 9.19 -2.99 4.39
N VAL A 67 8.68 -2.56 5.55
CA VAL A 67 7.30 -2.75 5.98
C VAL A 67 6.80 -1.52 6.70
N GLU A 68 5.58 -1.09 6.42
CA GLU A 68 4.91 0.01 7.13
C GLU A 68 4.09 -0.55 8.29
N VAL A 69 4.31 -0.01 9.48
CA VAL A 69 3.47 -0.21 10.67
C VAL A 69 2.57 1.01 10.79
N ILE A 70 1.26 0.82 10.70
CA ILE A 70 0.29 1.92 10.60
C ILE A 70 -0.65 1.85 11.81
N PRO A 71 -0.33 2.52 12.92
CA PRO A 71 -1.28 2.68 14.02
C PRO A 71 -2.37 3.68 13.64
N HIS A 72 -3.58 3.42 14.09
CA HIS A 72 -4.66 4.40 14.12
C HIS A 72 -4.74 5.09 15.49
N GLU A 73 -5.69 5.99 15.68
CA GLU A 73 -5.73 6.90 16.84
C GLU A 73 -5.74 6.17 18.19
N THR A 74 -6.39 5.02 18.29
CA THR A 74 -6.53 4.25 19.53
C THR A 74 -5.60 3.04 19.65
N THR A 75 -4.76 2.75 18.63
CA THR A 75 -3.79 1.65 18.71
C THR A 75 -2.83 1.86 19.88
N SER A 76 -2.66 0.85 20.73
CA SER A 76 -1.80 0.94 21.91
C SER A 76 -0.31 0.93 21.57
N GLU A 77 0.51 1.57 22.40
CA GLU A 77 1.97 1.53 22.29
C GLU A 77 2.52 0.10 22.40
N GLU A 78 1.87 -0.76 23.17
CA GLU A 78 2.23 -2.17 23.29
C GLU A 78 2.00 -2.90 21.95
N THR A 79 0.87 -2.65 21.29
CA THR A 79 0.58 -3.19 19.95
C THR A 79 1.61 -2.74 18.94
N ILE A 80 1.92 -1.43 18.90
CA ILE A 80 2.92 -0.86 17.99
C ILE A 80 4.29 -1.50 18.22
N SER A 81 4.77 -1.52 19.45
CA SER A 81 6.09 -2.05 19.80
C SER A 81 6.22 -3.54 19.52
N THR A 82 5.15 -4.31 19.76
CA THR A 82 5.09 -5.74 19.50
C THR A 82 5.20 -6.02 17.99
N VAL A 83 4.44 -5.28 17.17
CA VAL A 83 4.45 -5.47 15.71
C VAL A 83 5.76 -5.00 15.08
N VAL A 84 6.34 -3.90 15.56
CA VAL A 84 7.69 -3.47 15.17
C VAL A 84 8.74 -4.55 15.50
N ALA A 85 8.67 -5.14 16.69
CA ALA A 85 9.59 -6.22 17.09
C ALA A 85 9.39 -7.47 16.22
N LEU A 86 8.13 -7.81 15.90
CA LEU A 86 7.81 -8.92 14.99
C LEU A 86 8.41 -8.68 13.60
N ALA A 87 8.21 -7.50 13.01
CA ALA A 87 8.75 -7.16 11.71
C ALA A 87 10.29 -7.27 11.67
N LYS A 88 10.98 -6.78 12.70
CA LYS A 88 12.45 -6.94 12.84
C LYS A 88 12.86 -8.41 12.93
N LYS A 89 12.13 -9.27 13.64
CA LYS A 89 12.39 -10.71 13.71
C LYS A 89 12.20 -11.40 12.36
N GLN A 90 11.34 -10.86 11.49
CA GLN A 90 11.17 -11.34 10.12
C GLN A 90 12.26 -10.83 9.15
N GLY A 91 13.26 -10.09 9.65
CA GLY A 91 14.31 -9.51 8.83
C GLY A 91 13.89 -8.26 8.06
N LYS A 92 12.76 -7.64 8.45
CA LYS A 92 12.26 -6.43 7.83
C LYS A 92 12.80 -5.16 8.48
N THR A 93 12.73 -4.07 7.74
CA THR A 93 12.98 -2.71 8.20
C THR A 93 11.62 -2.02 8.40
N PRO A 94 11.05 -2.03 9.63
CA PRO A 94 9.78 -1.39 9.90
C PRO A 94 9.92 0.13 10.02
N ILE A 95 8.98 0.86 9.43
CA ILE A 95 8.73 2.27 9.68
C ILE A 95 7.33 2.46 10.24
N VAL A 96 7.19 3.31 11.27
CA VAL A 96 5.88 3.65 11.83
C VAL A 96 5.36 4.89 11.11
N VAL A 97 4.20 4.78 10.49
CA VAL A 97 3.60 5.83 9.66
C VAL A 97 2.16 6.10 10.08
N LYS A 98 1.63 7.27 9.73
CA LYS A 98 0.26 7.66 10.08
C LYS A 98 -0.77 6.93 9.23
N ASP A 99 -1.93 6.64 9.85
CA ASP A 99 -3.13 6.14 9.17
C ASP A 99 -3.78 7.26 8.33
N LYS A 100 -3.27 7.42 7.11
CA LYS A 100 -3.74 8.39 6.11
C LYS A 100 -3.71 7.72 4.73
N ALA A 101 -4.51 8.24 3.80
CA ALA A 101 -4.61 7.71 2.44
C ALA A 101 -3.23 7.50 1.80
N GLY A 102 -3.00 6.26 1.32
CA GLY A 102 -1.74 5.83 0.71
C GLY A 102 -0.57 5.68 1.68
N PHE A 103 -0.82 5.79 2.99
CA PHE A 103 0.18 5.70 4.07
C PHE A 103 1.39 6.60 3.79
N TYR A 104 2.60 6.08 3.77
CA TYR A 104 3.79 6.85 3.38
C TYR A 104 4.23 6.52 1.95
N VAL A 105 4.42 5.23 1.63
CA VAL A 105 5.02 4.83 0.34
C VAL A 105 4.12 5.14 -0.84
N ASN A 106 2.85 4.70 -0.83
CA ASN A 106 1.93 4.98 -1.93
C ASN A 106 1.68 6.48 -2.11
N ARG A 107 1.72 7.25 -1.01
CA ARG A 107 1.56 8.70 -1.04
C ARG A 107 2.70 9.44 -1.74
N ILE A 108 3.94 8.94 -1.62
CA ILE A 108 5.08 9.53 -2.34
C ILE A 108 5.26 8.93 -3.73
N LEU A 109 4.87 7.67 -3.92
CA LEU A 109 4.99 6.97 -5.20
C LEU A 109 4.02 7.50 -6.25
N ALA A 110 2.77 7.82 -5.86
CA ALA A 110 1.75 8.24 -6.82
C ALA A 110 2.13 9.51 -7.62
N PRO A 111 2.57 10.64 -7.02
CA PRO A 111 3.03 11.79 -7.79
C PRO A 111 4.24 11.47 -8.67
N TYR A 112 5.18 10.65 -8.20
CA TYR A 112 6.32 10.20 -8.98
C TYR A 112 5.89 9.45 -10.25
N MET A 113 4.92 8.54 -10.12
CA MET A 113 4.38 7.79 -11.25
C MET A 113 3.59 8.68 -12.21
N ASN A 114 2.87 9.69 -11.70
CA ASN A 114 2.17 10.68 -12.50
C ASN A 114 3.14 11.50 -13.36
N GLU A 115 4.24 11.97 -12.77
CA GLU A 115 5.28 12.71 -13.51
C GLU A 115 5.92 11.82 -14.59
N ALA A 116 6.22 10.58 -14.28
CA ALA A 116 6.73 9.62 -15.29
C ALA A 116 5.74 9.43 -16.46
N ALA A 117 4.44 9.35 -16.17
CA ALA A 117 3.42 9.26 -17.20
C ALA A 117 3.30 10.55 -18.03
N HIS A 118 3.45 11.73 -17.44
CA HIS A 118 3.48 12.99 -18.19
C HIS A 118 4.69 13.09 -19.14
N ILE A 119 5.86 12.64 -18.69
CA ILE A 119 7.07 12.58 -19.52
C ILE A 119 6.87 11.63 -20.70
N LEU A 120 6.27 10.46 -20.46
CA LEU A 120 5.94 9.50 -21.50
C LEU A 120 4.96 10.09 -22.54
N LEU A 121 3.95 10.84 -22.09
CA LEU A 121 3.00 11.54 -22.97
C LEU A 121 3.63 12.69 -23.77
N ALA A 122 4.77 13.21 -23.31
CA ALA A 122 5.60 14.16 -24.07
C ALA A 122 6.44 13.47 -25.17
N ASN A 123 6.24 12.17 -25.40
CA ASN A 123 6.94 11.31 -26.36
C ASN A 123 8.42 11.06 -26.03
N GLU A 124 8.80 11.15 -24.75
CA GLU A 124 10.12 10.67 -24.35
C GLU A 124 10.15 9.14 -24.35
N PRO A 125 11.21 8.51 -24.91
CA PRO A 125 11.33 7.06 -24.95
C PRO A 125 11.39 6.44 -23.56
N ILE A 126 10.69 5.30 -23.37
CA ILE A 126 10.65 4.56 -22.10
C ILE A 126 12.07 4.23 -21.61
N GLU A 127 12.93 3.78 -22.51
CA GLU A 127 14.30 3.38 -22.21
C GLU A 127 15.14 4.55 -21.68
N GLN A 128 14.89 5.76 -22.17
CA GLN A 128 15.59 6.95 -21.68
C GLN A 128 15.08 7.37 -20.31
N LEU A 129 13.76 7.35 -20.10
CA LEU A 129 13.16 7.69 -18.82
C LEU A 129 13.60 6.70 -17.73
N ASP A 130 13.43 5.41 -17.98
CA ASP A 130 13.82 4.36 -17.03
C ASP A 130 15.33 4.38 -16.78
N GLY A 131 16.14 4.54 -17.85
CA GLY A 131 17.60 4.64 -17.77
C GLY A 131 18.06 5.82 -16.92
N ALA A 132 17.47 7.01 -17.10
CA ALA A 132 17.82 8.19 -16.32
C ALA A 132 17.58 7.99 -14.81
N LEU A 133 16.49 7.32 -14.43
CA LEU A 133 16.20 7.04 -13.03
C LEU A 133 17.13 5.94 -12.44
N LEU A 134 17.50 4.94 -13.23
CA LEU A 134 18.53 3.96 -12.85
C LEU A 134 19.89 4.64 -12.62
N ASP A 135 20.30 5.54 -13.53
CA ASP A 135 21.55 6.31 -13.39
C ASP A 135 21.51 7.25 -12.18
N PHE A 136 20.33 7.77 -11.84
CA PHE A 136 20.14 8.59 -10.64
C PHE A 136 20.25 7.77 -9.35
N GLY A 137 20.07 6.44 -9.42
CA GLY A 137 20.24 5.53 -8.28
C GLY A 137 18.97 4.79 -7.85
N PHE A 138 17.89 4.86 -8.60
CA PHE A 138 16.73 4.01 -8.36
C PHE A 138 17.02 2.56 -8.75
N PRO A 139 16.49 1.56 -8.02
CA PRO A 139 16.71 0.15 -8.34
C PRO A 139 15.96 -0.32 -9.57
N VAL A 140 14.93 0.42 -10.00
CA VAL A 140 14.08 0.14 -11.14
C VAL A 140 13.52 1.45 -11.70
N GLY A 141 13.37 1.53 -13.02
CA GLY A 141 12.75 2.67 -13.67
C GLY A 141 11.24 2.74 -13.44
N PRO A 142 10.62 3.92 -13.55
CA PRO A 142 9.21 4.11 -13.21
C PRO A 142 8.26 3.32 -14.11
N ILE A 143 8.54 3.21 -15.41
CA ILE A 143 7.65 2.49 -16.33
C ILE A 143 7.80 0.98 -16.15
N THR A 144 9.01 0.48 -15.97
CA THR A 144 9.24 -0.91 -15.58
C THR A 144 8.56 -1.24 -14.24
N LEU A 145 8.61 -0.35 -13.25
CA LEU A 145 7.92 -0.54 -11.96
C LEU A 145 6.40 -0.62 -12.14
N LEU A 146 5.81 0.27 -12.95
CA LEU A 146 4.39 0.26 -13.26
C LEU A 146 3.96 -1.05 -13.93
N ASP A 147 4.78 -1.55 -14.87
CA ASP A 147 4.54 -2.81 -15.58
C ASP A 147 4.57 -4.02 -14.63
N GLU A 148 5.51 -4.05 -13.70
CA GLU A 148 5.64 -5.12 -12.69
C GLU A 148 4.50 -5.10 -11.65
N VAL A 149 4.15 -3.93 -11.10
CA VAL A 149 3.08 -3.76 -10.11
C VAL A 149 1.71 -3.96 -10.75
N GLY A 150 1.55 -3.42 -11.93
CA GLY A 150 0.32 -3.43 -12.72
C GLY A 150 -0.42 -2.11 -12.70
N VAL A 151 -0.79 -1.66 -13.90
CA VAL A 151 -1.54 -0.41 -14.15
C VAL A 151 -2.88 -0.40 -13.41
N ASP A 152 -3.55 -1.55 -13.32
CA ASP A 152 -4.83 -1.69 -12.62
C ASP A 152 -4.75 -1.44 -11.10
N ILE A 153 -3.60 -1.69 -10.49
CA ILE A 153 -3.37 -1.37 -9.07
C ILE A 153 -3.27 0.15 -8.90
N GLY A 154 -2.50 0.83 -9.76
CA GLY A 154 -2.41 2.28 -9.77
C GLY A 154 -3.78 2.95 -9.96
N ALA A 155 -4.54 2.47 -10.94
CA ALA A 155 -5.88 3.00 -11.23
C ALA A 155 -6.90 2.81 -10.09
N LYS A 156 -6.77 1.76 -9.29
CA LYS A 156 -7.62 1.57 -8.09
C LYS A 156 -7.26 2.52 -6.94
N ILE A 157 -5.98 2.81 -6.76
CA ILE A 157 -5.48 3.64 -5.66
C ILE A 157 -5.67 5.14 -5.97
N MET A 158 -5.50 5.53 -7.23
CA MET A 158 -5.53 6.94 -7.63
C MET A 158 -6.80 7.70 -7.22
N PRO A 159 -8.03 7.20 -7.47
CA PRO A 159 -9.25 7.88 -7.05
C PRO A 159 -9.32 8.10 -5.53
N ILE A 160 -8.82 7.16 -4.74
CA ILE A 160 -8.76 7.28 -3.28
C ILE A 160 -7.82 8.42 -2.89
N LEU A 161 -6.64 8.49 -3.51
CA LEU A 161 -5.68 9.55 -3.23
C LEU A 161 -6.19 10.92 -3.66
N VAL A 162 -6.85 11.03 -4.81
CA VAL A 162 -7.46 12.29 -5.27
C VAL A 162 -8.56 12.76 -4.33
N ASN A 163 -9.45 11.84 -3.92
CA ASN A 163 -10.53 12.17 -2.99
C ASN A 163 -10.01 12.66 -1.62
N GLU A 164 -8.99 12.01 -1.10
CA GLU A 164 -8.47 12.28 0.25
C GLU A 164 -7.42 13.40 0.29
N LEU A 165 -6.63 13.55 -0.78
CA LEU A 165 -5.46 14.43 -0.80
C LEU A 165 -5.54 15.56 -1.83
N GLY A 166 -6.57 15.55 -2.68
CA GLY A 166 -6.86 16.59 -3.66
C GLY A 166 -6.27 16.36 -5.05
N GLU A 167 -6.62 17.26 -5.97
CA GLU A 167 -6.35 17.19 -7.42
C GLU A 167 -4.87 17.05 -7.79
N ARG A 168 -3.94 17.44 -6.92
CA ARG A 168 -2.50 17.26 -7.15
C ARG A 168 -2.08 15.79 -7.33
N PHE A 169 -2.94 14.85 -6.91
CA PHE A 169 -2.70 13.42 -7.05
C PHE A 169 -3.31 12.84 -8.34
N LYS A 170 -4.07 13.66 -9.08
CA LYS A 170 -4.68 13.22 -10.33
C LYS A 170 -3.59 12.95 -11.37
N GLY A 171 -3.56 11.72 -11.86
CA GLY A 171 -2.68 11.31 -12.96
C GLY A 171 -3.29 11.62 -14.33
N PRO A 172 -2.51 11.48 -15.39
CA PRO A 172 -3.02 11.60 -16.76
C PRO A 172 -3.88 10.41 -17.17
N ASP A 173 -4.80 10.60 -18.10
CA ASP A 173 -5.78 9.60 -18.56
C ASP A 173 -5.16 8.39 -19.31
N VAL A 174 -3.82 8.40 -19.50
CA VAL A 174 -3.10 7.30 -20.17
C VAL A 174 -3.29 5.95 -19.44
N PHE A 175 -3.41 5.98 -18.12
CA PHE A 175 -3.63 4.76 -17.33
C PHE A 175 -4.99 4.13 -17.63
N ASP A 176 -6.03 4.95 -17.74
CA ASP A 176 -7.38 4.50 -18.11
C ASP A 176 -7.40 3.98 -19.55
N THR A 177 -6.67 4.62 -20.46
CA THR A 177 -6.52 4.18 -21.85
C THR A 177 -5.88 2.78 -21.91
N LEU A 178 -4.79 2.55 -21.16
CA LEU A 178 -4.13 1.24 -21.12
C LEU A 178 -5.06 0.16 -20.54
N LEU A 179 -5.82 0.47 -19.50
CA LEU A 179 -6.76 -0.48 -18.90
C LEU A 179 -7.91 -0.83 -19.84
N ASN A 180 -8.48 0.15 -20.53
CA ASN A 180 -9.54 -0.05 -21.50
C ASN A 180 -9.08 -0.92 -22.68
N ASP A 181 -7.78 -0.88 -23.02
CA ASP A 181 -7.12 -1.72 -24.01
C ASP A 181 -6.67 -3.10 -23.46
N GLY A 182 -6.99 -3.38 -22.21
CA GLY A 182 -6.66 -4.65 -21.53
C GLY A 182 -5.20 -4.78 -21.06
N ARG A 183 -4.40 -3.73 -21.21
CA ARG A 183 -2.98 -3.70 -20.82
C ARG A 183 -2.84 -3.41 -19.34
N LYS A 184 -2.69 -4.46 -18.55
CA LYS A 184 -2.55 -4.36 -17.09
C LYS A 184 -1.11 -4.45 -16.59
N GLY A 185 -0.15 -4.44 -17.51
CA GLY A 185 1.26 -4.69 -17.23
C GLY A 185 1.62 -6.17 -17.44
N ARG A 186 2.83 -6.55 -17.02
CA ARG A 186 3.46 -7.85 -17.24
C ARG A 186 2.56 -9.06 -16.92
N LYS A 187 1.66 -8.93 -15.96
CA LYS A 187 0.71 -9.99 -15.59
C LYS A 187 -0.34 -10.31 -16.65
N SER A 188 -0.51 -9.44 -17.65
CA SER A 188 -1.44 -9.67 -18.75
C SER A 188 -0.77 -10.10 -20.06
N GLY A 189 0.55 -10.28 -20.08
CA GLY A 189 1.34 -10.75 -21.23
C GLY A 189 1.94 -9.62 -22.04
#